data_5831d33c052e214d947fb3a65ac6b71e
#
_entry.id   5831d33c052e214d947fb3a65ac6b71e
#
_cell.length_a   1.000
_cell.length_b   1.000
_cell.length_c   1.000
_cell.angle_alpha   90.00
_cell.angle_beta   90.00
_cell.angle_gamma   90.00
#
_symmetry.space_group_name_H-M   'P 1'
#
loop_
_entity.id
_entity.type
_entity.pdbx_description
1 polymer ?
#
loop_
_entity_poly.entity_id
_entity_poly.type
_entity_poly.pdbx_seq_one_letter_code
_entity_poly.pdbx_strand_id
1 'polypeptide(L)'
;MRSQNIVLFSSGVSEREGISLAIRDALEGMGYSCSYWRELFRDAKDSRNISLLPMLVKKIPTFDFAVLICEGHDRTMVQRGEIREMVPTMRDNVLFEIGLCVMALGLPRVILVTDGQVRLPE
;
A
#
# COMPACT_ATOMS: atom_id res chain seq x y z
N MET A 1 25.36 11.05 -2.25
CA MET A 1 24.07 11.11 -1.54
C MET A 1 23.43 9.73 -1.49
N ARG A 2 22.94 9.36 -0.34
CA ARG A 2 22.23 8.10 -0.17
C ARG A 2 20.84 8.20 -0.81
N SER A 3 20.48 7.24 -1.66
CA SER A 3 19.11 7.13 -2.18
C SER A 3 18.14 6.86 -1.05
N GLN A 4 16.99 7.52 -1.08
CA GLN A 4 15.92 7.22 -0.16
C GLN A 4 15.14 6.00 -0.64
N ASN A 5 14.74 5.17 0.31
CA ASN A 5 14.03 3.91 0.04
C ASN A 5 12.53 4.10 0.28
N ILE A 6 11.77 3.67 -0.70
CA ILE A 6 10.31 3.76 -0.67
C ILE A 6 9.72 2.37 -0.80
N VAL A 7 8.78 2.02 0.08
CA VAL A 7 8.02 0.79 -0.06
C VAL A 7 6.65 1.12 -0.65
N LEU A 8 6.24 0.33 -1.65
CA LEU A 8 4.98 0.50 -2.37
C LEU A 8 4.02 -0.63 -2.02
N PHE A 9 2.81 -0.28 -1.64
CA PHE A 9 1.73 -1.24 -1.38
C PHE A 9 0.65 -1.06 -2.45
N SER A 10 0.37 -2.12 -3.19
CA SER A 10 -0.63 -2.09 -4.26
C SER A 10 -1.03 -3.51 -4.66
N SER A 11 -1.97 -3.63 -5.61
CA SER A 11 -2.35 -4.93 -6.14
C SER A 11 -1.28 -5.44 -7.13
N GLY A 12 -1.19 -6.77 -7.28
CA GLY A 12 -0.25 -7.37 -8.21
C GLY A 12 -0.49 -6.99 -9.66
N VAL A 13 -1.73 -6.75 -10.04
CA VAL A 13 -2.07 -6.30 -11.41
C VAL A 13 -1.51 -4.89 -11.63
N SER A 14 -1.72 -4.00 -10.68
CA SER A 14 -1.24 -2.63 -10.77
C SER A 14 0.29 -2.55 -10.80
N GLU A 15 0.98 -3.49 -10.14
CA GLU A 15 2.43 -3.56 -10.15
C GLU A 15 3.01 -3.94 -11.51
N ARG A 16 2.26 -4.69 -12.32
CA ARG A 16 2.72 -5.16 -13.62
C ARG A 16 2.40 -4.22 -14.77
N GLU A 17 1.24 -3.58 -14.75
CA GLU A 17 0.78 -2.81 -15.90
C GLU A 17 -0.07 -1.59 -15.55
N GLY A 18 -0.27 -1.32 -14.26
CA GLY A 18 -1.17 -0.27 -13.81
C GLY A 18 -0.48 0.93 -13.24
N ILE A 19 -1.23 1.65 -12.41
CA ILE A 19 -0.79 2.91 -11.82
C ILE A 19 0.42 2.74 -10.89
N SER A 20 0.53 1.59 -10.24
CA SER A 20 1.66 1.33 -9.35
C SER A 20 2.98 1.28 -10.10
N LEU A 21 2.99 0.63 -11.27
CA LEU A 21 4.18 0.58 -12.10
C LEU A 21 4.56 1.98 -12.58
N ALA A 22 3.58 2.77 -13.00
CA ALA A 22 3.82 4.15 -13.46
C ALA A 22 4.42 5.00 -12.34
N ILE A 23 3.91 4.87 -11.12
CA ILE A 23 4.42 5.60 -9.96
C ILE A 23 5.85 5.15 -9.63
N ARG A 24 6.10 3.85 -9.63
CA ARG A 24 7.44 3.32 -9.38
C ARG A 24 8.45 3.85 -10.40
N ASP A 25 8.10 3.80 -11.68
CA ASP A 25 8.99 4.29 -12.75
C ASP A 25 9.29 5.77 -12.60
N ALA A 26 8.27 6.57 -12.26
CA ALA A 26 8.45 7.99 -12.05
C ALA A 26 9.37 8.28 -10.85
N LEU A 27 9.17 7.58 -9.74
CA LEU A 27 9.99 7.78 -8.54
C LEU A 27 11.42 7.32 -8.75
N GLU A 28 11.63 6.19 -9.42
CA GLU A 28 12.97 5.72 -9.75
C GLU A 28 13.68 6.67 -10.71
N GLY A 29 12.95 7.26 -11.64
CA GLY A 29 13.49 8.29 -12.51
C GLY A 29 13.93 9.56 -11.79
N MET A 30 13.39 9.80 -10.59
CA MET A 30 13.77 10.91 -9.72
C MET A 30 14.90 10.56 -8.77
N GLY A 31 15.39 9.33 -8.79
CA GLY A 31 16.52 8.90 -7.97
C GLY A 31 16.15 8.14 -6.70
N TYR A 32 14.87 7.84 -6.48
CA TYR A 32 14.44 7.05 -5.33
C TYR A 32 14.59 5.55 -5.62
N SER A 33 14.82 4.77 -4.57
CA SER A 33 14.84 3.32 -4.66
C SER A 33 13.49 2.78 -4.17
N CYS A 34 12.77 2.10 -5.05
CA CYS A 34 11.43 1.60 -4.76
C CYS A 34 11.39 0.09 -4.69
N SER A 35 10.67 -0.43 -3.70
CA SER A 35 10.43 -1.87 -3.56
C SER A 35 8.94 -2.09 -3.33
N TYR A 36 8.36 -3.08 -4.03
CA TYR A 36 7.02 -3.51 -3.70
C TYR A 36 7.04 -4.32 -2.41
N TRP A 37 6.01 -4.19 -1.59
CA TRP A 37 5.97 -4.87 -0.30
C TRP A 37 6.11 -6.39 -0.45
N ARG A 38 5.64 -6.98 -1.56
CA ARG A 38 5.76 -8.41 -1.81
C ARG A 38 7.20 -8.85 -2.01
N GLU A 39 8.06 -7.98 -2.52
CA GLU A 39 9.46 -8.28 -2.69
C GLU A 39 10.19 -8.51 -1.37
N LEU A 40 9.65 -7.96 -0.28
CA LEU A 40 10.24 -8.11 1.05
C LEU A 40 10.16 -9.56 1.56
N PHE A 41 9.27 -10.36 0.99
CA PHE A 41 9.05 -11.74 1.41
C PHE A 41 9.61 -12.77 0.42
N ARG A 42 10.30 -12.32 -0.62
CA ARG A 42 10.77 -13.18 -1.69
C ARG A 42 11.74 -14.25 -1.21
N ASP A 43 12.52 -13.95 -0.17
CA ASP A 43 13.53 -14.85 0.38
C ASP A 43 13.01 -15.71 1.53
N ALA A 44 11.76 -15.56 1.91
CA ALA A 44 11.13 -16.36 2.95
C ALA A 44 10.73 -17.71 2.37
N LYS A 45 11.53 -18.73 2.62
CA LYS A 45 11.37 -20.06 2.00
C LYS A 45 10.12 -20.80 2.40
N ASP A 46 9.47 -20.41 3.49
CA ASP A 46 8.25 -21.07 3.98
C ASP A 46 7.17 -20.06 4.31
N SER A 47 6.77 -19.30 3.29
CA SER A 47 5.74 -18.27 3.43
C SER A 47 4.38 -18.82 3.85
N ARG A 48 4.18 -20.13 3.77
CA ARG A 48 2.89 -20.74 4.14
C ARG A 48 2.64 -20.79 5.63
N ASN A 49 3.69 -20.81 6.45
CA ASN A 49 3.60 -20.97 7.89
C ASN A 49 4.10 -19.75 8.67
N ILE A 50 4.54 -18.71 7.97
CA ILE A 50 5.06 -17.51 8.60
C ILE A 50 4.01 -16.42 8.52
N SER A 51 3.65 -15.87 9.67
CA SER A 51 2.79 -14.68 9.69
C SER A 51 3.53 -13.52 9.03
N LEU A 52 2.89 -12.88 8.06
CA LEU A 52 3.48 -11.73 7.37
C LEU A 52 3.63 -10.53 8.28
N LEU A 53 2.82 -10.45 9.33
CA LEU A 53 2.80 -9.31 10.23
C LEU A 53 4.14 -9.05 10.92
N PRO A 54 4.80 -10.04 11.56
CA PRO A 54 6.10 -9.79 12.17
C PRO A 54 7.14 -9.31 11.18
N MET A 55 7.11 -9.79 9.94
CA MET A 55 8.04 -9.35 8.91
C MET A 55 7.79 -7.91 8.48
N LEU A 56 6.52 -7.53 8.33
CA LEU A 56 6.16 -6.14 8.02
C LEU A 56 6.60 -5.20 9.13
N VAL A 57 6.31 -5.55 10.37
CA VAL A 57 6.69 -4.74 11.53
C VAL A 57 8.20 -4.54 11.59
N LYS A 58 8.96 -5.56 11.22
CA LYS A 58 10.42 -5.48 11.22
C LYS A 58 10.98 -4.69 10.04
N LYS A 59 10.38 -4.83 8.86
CA LYS A 59 10.94 -4.28 7.63
C LYS A 59 10.47 -2.88 7.28
N ILE A 60 9.23 -2.53 7.59
CA ILE A 60 8.70 -1.20 7.26
C ILE A 60 9.57 -0.07 7.84
N PRO A 61 10.05 -0.15 9.10
CA PRO A 61 10.88 0.94 9.64
C PRO A 61 12.22 1.16 8.94
N THR A 62 12.65 0.23 8.08
CA THR A 62 13.88 0.40 7.31
C THR A 62 13.71 1.29 6.09
N PHE A 63 12.48 1.66 5.74
CA PHE A 63 12.20 2.54 4.62
C PHE A 63 12.06 3.99 5.08
N ASP A 64 12.29 4.90 4.15
CA ASP A 64 12.14 6.33 4.41
C ASP A 64 10.69 6.78 4.21
N PHE A 65 10.00 6.21 3.22
CA PHE A 65 8.61 6.54 2.91
C PHE A 65 7.84 5.28 2.55
N ALA A 66 6.53 5.32 2.77
CA ALA A 66 5.59 4.31 2.29
C ALA A 66 4.55 4.98 1.40
N VAL A 67 4.31 4.41 0.23
CA VAL A 67 3.27 4.85 -0.70
C VAL A 67 2.26 3.74 -0.82
N LEU A 68 1.03 4.01 -0.39
CA LEU A 68 -0.05 3.05 -0.47
C LEU A 68 -1.01 3.48 -1.58
N ILE A 69 -1.14 2.62 -2.57
CA ILE A 69 -1.97 2.87 -3.73
C ILE A 69 -3.32 2.22 -3.48
N CYS A 70 -4.29 3.06 -3.16
CA CYS A 70 -5.61 2.65 -2.72
C CYS A 70 -6.56 2.61 -3.91
N GLU A 71 -6.64 1.46 -4.54
CA GLU A 71 -7.56 1.23 -5.65
C GLU A 71 -8.86 0.65 -5.12
N GLY A 72 -9.97 0.99 -5.75
CA GLY A 72 -11.30 0.57 -5.29
C GLY A 72 -11.66 -0.84 -5.75
N HIS A 73 -10.91 -1.83 -5.30
CA HIS A 73 -11.13 -3.23 -5.71
C HIS A 73 -12.29 -3.90 -5.00
N ASP A 74 -12.59 -3.48 -3.77
CA ASP A 74 -13.72 -4.00 -3.02
C ASP A 74 -14.90 -3.04 -3.13
N ARG A 75 -16.10 -3.57 -2.89
CA ARG A 75 -17.29 -2.77 -2.86
C ARG A 75 -18.03 -3.00 -1.56
N THR A 76 -18.47 -1.92 -0.95
CA THR A 76 -19.18 -1.97 0.32
C THR A 76 -20.55 -1.35 0.17
N MET A 77 -21.56 -2.01 0.72
CA MET A 77 -22.91 -1.47 0.77
C MET A 77 -22.96 -0.36 1.80
N VAL A 78 -23.31 0.84 1.35
CA VAL A 78 -23.47 1.99 2.22
C VAL A 78 -24.94 2.37 2.20
N GLN A 79 -25.54 2.53 3.38
CA GLN A 79 -26.91 2.97 3.51
C GLN A 79 -26.95 4.43 3.90
N ARG A 80 -27.63 5.25 3.08
CA ARG A 80 -27.86 6.66 3.34
C ARG A 80 -29.35 6.87 3.35
N GLY A 81 -29.94 6.94 4.57
CA GLY A 81 -31.40 6.99 4.70
C GLY A 81 -32.02 5.70 4.15
N GLU A 82 -32.90 5.81 3.15
CA GLU A 82 -33.53 4.67 2.50
C GLU A 82 -32.78 4.15 1.28
N ILE A 83 -31.71 4.83 0.88
CA ILE A 83 -30.93 4.50 -0.30
C ILE A 83 -29.77 3.58 0.09
N ARG A 84 -29.68 2.45 -0.63
CA ARG A 84 -28.53 1.53 -0.49
C ARG A 84 -27.67 1.64 -1.74
N GLU A 85 -26.39 1.80 -1.54
CA GLU A 85 -25.47 2.08 -2.62
C GLU A 85 -24.20 1.25 -2.46
N MET A 86 -23.71 0.63 -3.55
CA MET A 86 -22.43 -0.05 -3.57
C MET A 86 -21.35 0.96 -3.90
N VAL A 87 -20.38 1.12 -3.01
CA VAL A 87 -19.29 2.09 -3.17
C VAL A 87 -17.96 1.36 -3.26
N PRO A 88 -17.05 1.78 -4.18
CA PRO A 88 -15.70 1.24 -4.20
C PRO A 88 -14.98 1.56 -2.89
N THR A 89 -14.40 0.54 -2.28
CA THR A 89 -13.66 0.70 -1.02
C THR A 89 -12.32 -0.03 -1.11
N MET A 90 -11.42 0.34 -0.22
CA MET A 90 -10.16 -0.36 -0.08
C MET A 90 -10.38 -1.73 0.56
N ARG A 91 -9.52 -2.68 0.22
CA ARG A 91 -9.51 -3.96 0.92
C ARG A 91 -9.10 -3.78 2.37
N ASP A 92 -9.60 -4.65 3.24
CA ASP A 92 -9.32 -4.57 4.68
C ASP A 92 -7.83 -4.63 4.99
N ASN A 93 -7.06 -5.45 4.26
CA ASN A 93 -5.63 -5.55 4.48
C ASN A 93 -4.89 -4.25 4.13
N VAL A 94 -5.41 -3.46 3.18
CA VAL A 94 -4.81 -2.16 2.85
C VAL A 94 -4.99 -1.19 4.03
N LEU A 95 -6.17 -1.19 4.64
CA LEU A 95 -6.42 -0.37 5.85
C LEU A 95 -5.45 -0.73 6.96
N PHE A 96 -5.22 -2.02 7.16
CA PHE A 96 -4.28 -2.53 8.15
C PHE A 96 -2.84 -2.07 7.85
N GLU A 97 -2.45 -2.16 6.58
CA GLU A 97 -1.13 -1.72 6.12
C GLU A 97 -0.91 -0.23 6.33
N ILE A 98 -1.94 0.60 6.09
CA ILE A 98 -1.89 2.03 6.36
C ILE A 98 -1.56 2.27 7.84
N GLY A 99 -2.27 1.59 8.74
CA GLY A 99 -2.05 1.72 10.18
C GLY A 99 -0.63 1.34 10.58
N LEU A 100 -0.12 0.23 10.04
CA LEU A 100 1.25 -0.20 10.31
C LEU A 100 2.28 0.84 9.85
N CYS A 101 2.10 1.37 8.65
CA CYS A 101 3.03 2.35 8.10
C CYS A 101 3.03 3.65 8.90
N VAL A 102 1.85 4.12 9.29
CA VAL A 102 1.73 5.34 10.09
C VAL A 102 2.43 5.16 11.44
N MET A 103 2.26 4.01 12.09
CA MET A 103 2.90 3.73 13.37
C MET A 103 4.42 3.59 13.24
N ALA A 104 4.89 2.98 12.16
CA ALA A 104 6.31 2.70 11.97
C ALA A 104 7.10 3.91 11.47
N LEU A 105 6.52 4.69 10.56
CA LEU A 105 7.22 5.78 9.88
C LEU A 105 6.76 7.17 10.31
N GLY A 106 5.58 7.27 10.89
CA GLY A 106 4.97 8.56 11.18
C GLY A 106 4.17 9.08 10.00
N LEU A 107 3.13 9.84 10.30
CA LEU A 107 2.17 10.31 9.29
C LEU A 107 2.82 11.10 8.13
N PRO A 108 3.82 11.98 8.36
CA PRO A 108 4.43 12.74 7.26
C PRO A 108 5.18 11.88 6.23
N ARG A 109 5.49 10.64 6.56
CA ARG A 109 6.23 9.73 5.67
C ARG A 109 5.33 8.70 4.99
N VAL A 110 4.03 8.81 5.17
CA VAL A 110 3.06 7.89 4.57
C VAL A 110 2.21 8.65 3.58
N ILE A 111 2.20 8.18 2.33
CA ILE A 111 1.50 8.83 1.23
C ILE A 111 0.42 7.89 0.73
N LEU A 112 -0.81 8.36 0.70
CA LEU A 112 -1.94 7.63 0.14
C LEU A 112 -2.25 8.17 -1.24
N VAL A 113 -2.31 7.26 -2.21
CA VAL A 113 -2.69 7.59 -3.58
C VAL A 113 -4.05 6.93 -3.86
N THR A 114 -5.02 7.73 -4.25
CA THR A 114 -6.36 7.22 -4.56
C THR A 114 -6.75 7.63 -5.97
N ASP A 115 -7.66 6.90 -6.56
CA ASP A 115 -8.21 7.25 -7.88
C ASP A 115 -9.35 8.25 -7.82
N GLY A 116 -9.68 8.73 -6.64
CA GLY A 116 -10.75 9.69 -6.44
C GLY A 116 -12.13 9.07 -6.27
N GLN A 117 -12.27 7.78 -6.53
CA GLN A 117 -13.53 7.05 -6.38
C GLN A 117 -13.59 6.22 -5.10
N VAL A 118 -12.44 5.92 -4.54
CA VAL A 118 -12.33 5.10 -3.33
C VAL A 118 -12.74 5.91 -2.12
N ARG A 119 -13.64 5.33 -1.31
CA ARG A 119 -14.02 5.93 -0.05
C ARG A 119 -13.00 5.56 1.02
N LEU A 120 -12.37 6.58 1.59
CA LEU A 120 -11.45 6.39 2.70
C LEU A 120 -12.22 6.32 4.01
N PRO A 121 -11.71 5.61 5.01
CA PRO A 121 -12.32 5.62 6.34
C PRO A 121 -12.23 7.02 6.94
N GLU A 122 -13.28 7.40 7.61
CA GLU A 122 -13.34 8.68 8.31
C GLU A 122 -12.63 8.63 9.65
#